data_a473927df9e1fe74cca9cf05639558d3
#
_entry.id   a473927df9e1fe74cca9cf05639558d3
#
_cell.length_a   1.000
_cell.length_b   1.000
_cell.length_c   1.000
_cell.angle_alpha   90.00
_cell.angle_beta   90.00
_cell.angle_gamma   90.00
#
_symmetry.space_group_name_H-M   'P 1'
#
loop_
_entity.id
_entity.type
_entity.pdbx_description
1 polymer ?
#
loop_
_entity_poly.entity_id
_entity_poly.type
_entity_poly.pdbx_seq_one_letter_code
_entity_poly.pdbx_strand_id
1 'polypeptide(L)'
;RVGTSGMMQDFIKPGDLVVVSGAVRDEGTALHYMPMDFPAIADLDVVNCLRQACETTGVTYHVGLSHSKDSFYGEVEPDRMPISDALKHRWNAWVQARVLCSEMEAAALFVLASTLGKRAGGIMVAGGSHDGLEPLCKTAVESIRMLIDID
;
A
#
# COMPACT_ATOMS: atom_id res chain seq x y z
N ARG A 1 1.90 1.54 8.12
CA ARG A 1 0.75 0.66 7.84
C ARG A 1 1.22 -0.77 7.63
N VAL A 2 0.74 -1.69 8.44
CA VAL A 2 0.98 -3.13 8.28
C VAL A 2 -0.39 -3.80 8.13
N GLY A 3 -0.61 -4.61 7.08
CA GLY A 3 -1.92 -5.20 6.87
C GLY A 3 -2.07 -6.00 5.58
N THR A 4 -3.30 -6.27 5.20
CA THR A 4 -3.68 -7.02 4.01
C THR A 4 -3.98 -6.10 2.82
N SER A 5 -3.90 -6.63 1.60
CA SER A 5 -4.28 -5.93 0.36
C SER A 5 -4.82 -6.89 -0.70
N GLY A 6 -5.61 -6.38 -1.61
CA GLY A 6 -5.93 -7.05 -2.86
C GLY A 6 -4.73 -7.02 -3.82
N MET A 7 -4.61 -8.03 -4.67
CA MET A 7 -3.58 -8.09 -5.73
C MET A 7 -4.09 -7.37 -6.99
N MET A 8 -3.22 -6.59 -7.63
CA MET A 8 -3.54 -5.90 -8.89
C MET A 8 -2.69 -6.37 -10.06
N GLN A 9 -1.71 -7.26 -9.83
CA GLN A 9 -0.81 -7.76 -10.86
C GLN A 9 -0.71 -9.29 -10.79
N ASP A 10 -0.72 -9.98 -11.93
CA ASP A 10 -0.73 -11.44 -12.02
C ASP A 10 0.56 -12.11 -11.52
N PHE A 11 1.67 -11.36 -11.50
CA PHE A 11 2.94 -11.88 -11.00
C PHE A 11 3.04 -11.89 -9.47
N ILE A 12 2.17 -11.16 -8.76
CA ILE A 12 2.09 -11.17 -7.30
C ILE A 12 1.26 -12.38 -6.87
N LYS A 13 1.78 -13.14 -5.91
CA LYS A 13 1.09 -14.35 -5.43
C LYS A 13 0.50 -14.10 -4.03
N PRO A 14 -0.56 -14.84 -3.66
CA PRO A 14 -1.06 -14.80 -2.29
C PRO A 14 0.07 -15.12 -1.29
N GLY A 15 0.22 -14.28 -0.29
CA GLY A 15 1.28 -14.38 0.71
C GLY A 15 2.56 -13.58 0.40
N ASP A 16 2.77 -13.13 -0.84
CA ASP A 16 3.85 -12.19 -1.14
C ASP A 16 3.64 -10.88 -0.36
N LEU A 17 4.75 -10.23 0.01
CA LEU A 17 4.68 -8.92 0.65
C LEU A 17 4.84 -7.80 -0.39
N VAL A 18 4.12 -6.69 -0.18
CA VAL A 18 4.25 -5.47 -0.97
C VAL A 18 4.72 -4.35 -0.06
N VAL A 19 5.93 -3.85 -0.30
CA VAL A 19 6.47 -2.63 0.31
C VAL A 19 5.98 -1.45 -0.51
N VAL A 20 5.21 -0.57 0.12
CA VAL A 20 4.54 0.54 -0.55
C VAL A 20 5.45 1.76 -0.59
N SER A 21 5.88 2.17 -1.79
CA SER A 21 6.70 3.35 -2.01
C SER A 21 5.90 4.64 -2.19
N GLY A 22 4.62 4.51 -2.53
CA GLY A 22 3.66 5.59 -2.69
C GLY A 22 2.27 5.02 -2.96
N ALA A 23 1.25 5.86 -2.93
CA ALA A 23 -0.13 5.42 -3.10
C ALA A 23 -0.92 6.30 -4.07
N VAL A 24 -1.78 5.68 -4.85
CA VAL A 24 -2.81 6.39 -5.62
C VAL A 24 -3.82 6.95 -4.63
N ARG A 25 -4.06 8.25 -4.70
CA ARG A 25 -5.02 8.97 -3.85
C ARG A 25 -6.43 8.87 -4.43
N ASP A 26 -7.07 7.71 -4.26
CA ASP A 26 -8.46 7.48 -4.68
C ASP A 26 -9.42 7.47 -3.47
N GLU A 27 -9.13 8.32 -2.50
CA GLU A 27 -9.83 8.47 -1.23
C GLU A 27 -10.06 9.97 -0.92
N GLY A 28 -11.05 10.27 -0.09
CA GLY A 28 -11.46 11.63 0.23
C GLY A 28 -10.76 12.25 1.43
N THR A 29 -10.19 11.46 2.33
CA THR A 29 -9.63 11.96 3.59
C THR A 29 -8.46 12.92 3.37
N ALA A 30 -7.51 12.55 2.52
CA ALA A 30 -6.32 13.36 2.26
C ALA A 30 -6.63 14.70 1.58
N LEU A 31 -7.79 14.85 0.93
CA LEU A 31 -8.23 16.12 0.33
C LEU A 31 -8.47 17.23 1.36
N HIS A 32 -8.76 16.87 2.60
CA HIS A 32 -8.92 17.84 3.70
C HIS A 32 -7.60 18.40 4.23
N TYR A 33 -6.47 17.83 3.81
CA TYR A 33 -5.12 18.22 4.26
C TYR A 33 -4.29 18.82 3.14
N MET A 34 -4.36 18.26 1.95
CA MET A 34 -3.56 18.70 0.81
C MET A 34 -4.35 18.54 -0.51
N PRO A 35 -4.16 19.44 -1.49
CA PRO A 35 -4.79 19.32 -2.80
C PRO A 35 -4.38 18.01 -3.49
N MET A 36 -5.17 17.57 -4.50
CA MET A 36 -5.02 16.26 -5.13
C MET A 36 -3.66 16.05 -5.82
N ASP A 37 -3.07 17.09 -6.34
CA ASP A 37 -1.77 17.07 -7.01
C ASP A 37 -0.57 16.93 -6.03
N PHE A 38 -0.79 17.05 -4.70
CA PHE A 38 0.23 16.68 -3.72
C PHE A 38 0.36 15.15 -3.65
N PRO A 39 1.56 14.57 -3.86
CA PRO A 39 1.73 13.14 -3.95
C PRO A 39 1.66 12.44 -2.59
N ALA A 40 1.10 11.23 -2.55
CA ALA A 40 1.17 10.35 -1.39
C ALA A 40 2.42 9.45 -1.49
N ILE A 41 3.54 9.91 -0.94
CA ILE A 41 4.84 9.23 -0.99
C ILE A 41 5.20 8.70 0.39
N ALA A 42 5.67 7.46 0.44
CA ALA A 42 6.23 6.89 1.65
C ALA A 42 7.61 7.50 1.96
N ASP A 43 7.96 7.55 3.23
CA ASP A 43 9.29 7.98 3.65
C ASP A 43 10.37 6.99 3.16
N LEU A 44 11.45 7.51 2.59
CA LEU A 44 12.46 6.70 1.94
C LEU A 44 13.22 5.81 2.92
N ASP A 45 13.51 6.29 4.14
CA ASP A 45 14.20 5.48 5.15
C ASP A 45 13.31 4.32 5.59
N VAL A 46 12.01 4.57 5.78
CA VAL A 46 11.04 3.51 6.11
C VAL A 46 10.95 2.49 4.99
N VAL A 47 10.88 2.91 3.72
CA VAL A 47 10.86 1.99 2.56
C VAL A 47 12.14 1.14 2.51
N ASN A 48 13.30 1.75 2.73
CA ASN A 48 14.58 1.04 2.73
C ASN A 48 14.69 0.03 3.88
N CYS A 49 14.28 0.39 5.10
CA CYS A 49 14.24 -0.53 6.23
C CYS A 49 13.27 -1.70 5.98
N LEU A 50 12.09 -1.43 5.43
CA LEU A 50 11.13 -2.48 5.06
C LEU A 50 11.71 -3.45 4.01
N ARG A 51 12.38 -2.92 2.98
CA ARG A 51 13.02 -3.73 1.94
C ARG A 51 14.13 -4.61 2.52
N GLN A 52 15.02 -4.03 3.33
CA GLN A 52 16.09 -4.79 4.01
C GLN A 52 15.52 -5.85 4.96
N ALA A 53 14.46 -5.54 5.68
CA ALA A 53 13.79 -6.49 6.55
C ALA A 53 13.19 -7.67 5.76
N CYS A 54 12.62 -7.43 4.57
CA CYS A 54 12.18 -8.51 3.68
C CYS A 54 13.34 -9.42 3.26
N GLU A 55 14.49 -8.83 2.91
CA GLU A 55 15.70 -9.59 2.57
C GLU A 55 16.20 -10.42 3.76
N THR A 56 16.25 -9.84 4.96
CA THR A 56 16.69 -10.51 6.20
C THR A 56 15.76 -11.65 6.60
N THR A 57 14.46 -11.48 6.45
CA THR A 57 13.45 -12.50 6.79
C THR A 57 13.24 -13.55 5.70
N GLY A 58 13.83 -13.33 4.51
CA GLY A 58 13.79 -14.29 3.40
C GLY A 58 12.42 -14.42 2.74
N VAL A 59 11.56 -13.39 2.85
CA VAL A 59 10.22 -13.40 2.25
C VAL A 59 10.26 -12.94 0.79
N THR A 60 9.33 -13.43 -0.02
CA THR A 60 9.09 -12.88 -1.35
C THR A 60 8.40 -11.54 -1.23
N TYR A 61 8.95 -10.51 -1.89
CA TYR A 61 8.39 -9.17 -1.81
C TYR A 61 8.49 -8.39 -3.12
N HIS A 62 7.65 -7.38 -3.25
CA HIS A 62 7.61 -6.42 -4.34
C HIS A 62 7.65 -5.01 -3.77
N VAL A 63 8.21 -4.05 -4.51
CA VAL A 63 8.23 -2.64 -4.10
C VAL A 63 7.53 -1.81 -5.17
N GLY A 64 6.55 -0.99 -4.77
CA GLY A 64 5.83 -0.14 -5.71
C GLY A 64 4.61 0.54 -5.12
N LEU A 65 3.70 0.94 -6.00
CA LEU A 65 2.53 1.72 -5.62
C LEU A 65 1.39 0.83 -5.11
N SER A 66 0.64 1.34 -4.12
CA SER A 66 -0.69 0.86 -3.76
C SER A 66 -1.79 1.75 -4.35
N HIS A 67 -3.00 1.25 -4.36
CA HIS A 67 -4.22 2.00 -4.63
C HIS A 67 -5.02 2.11 -3.33
N SER A 68 -5.14 3.33 -2.79
CA SER A 68 -5.96 3.61 -1.62
C SER A 68 -7.32 4.11 -2.04
N LYS A 69 -8.37 3.36 -1.70
CA LYS A 69 -9.76 3.64 -2.05
C LYS A 69 -10.65 3.83 -0.83
N ASP A 70 -11.80 4.47 -1.00
CA ASP A 70 -12.81 4.64 0.05
C ASP A 70 -13.80 3.47 0.14
N SER A 71 -14.06 2.78 -0.99
CA SER A 71 -15.08 1.74 -1.04
C SER A 71 -14.51 0.38 -1.41
N PHE A 72 -14.55 -0.55 -0.46
CA PHE A 72 -14.20 -1.95 -0.71
C PHE A 72 -15.13 -2.57 -1.78
N TYR A 73 -16.43 -2.42 -1.61
CA TYR A 73 -17.41 -3.00 -2.54
C TYR A 73 -17.44 -2.31 -3.91
N GLY A 74 -17.04 -1.04 -4.00
CA GLY A 74 -16.85 -0.36 -5.28
C GLY A 74 -15.76 -0.99 -6.15
N GLU A 75 -14.82 -1.71 -5.52
CA GLU A 75 -13.77 -2.45 -6.22
C GLU A 75 -14.17 -3.90 -6.49
N VAL A 76 -14.62 -4.65 -5.46
CA VAL A 76 -14.84 -6.11 -5.59
C VAL A 76 -16.17 -6.45 -6.26
N GLU A 77 -17.15 -5.55 -6.20
CA GLU A 77 -18.48 -5.73 -6.80
C GLU A 77 -18.90 -4.47 -7.60
N PRO A 78 -18.08 -3.97 -8.54
CA PRO A 78 -18.36 -2.70 -9.23
C PRO A 78 -19.69 -2.73 -10.00
N ASP A 79 -20.13 -3.91 -10.47
CA ASP A 79 -21.39 -4.05 -11.20
C ASP A 79 -22.63 -3.70 -10.38
N ARG A 80 -22.55 -3.69 -9.06
CA ARG A 80 -23.61 -3.24 -8.16
C ARG A 80 -23.68 -1.72 -7.99
N MET A 81 -22.67 -1.00 -8.50
CA MET A 81 -22.56 0.45 -8.31
C MET A 81 -23.17 1.21 -9.50
N PRO A 82 -23.88 2.32 -9.27
CA PRO A 82 -24.47 3.12 -10.36
C PRO A 82 -23.44 3.63 -11.39
N ILE A 83 -22.18 3.76 -10.99
CA ILE A 83 -21.06 4.25 -11.82
C ILE A 83 -20.11 3.13 -12.21
N SER A 84 -20.59 1.91 -12.36
CA SER A 84 -19.83 0.68 -12.64
C SER A 84 -18.74 0.86 -13.71
N ASP A 85 -19.11 1.43 -14.86
CA ASP A 85 -18.18 1.60 -15.99
C ASP A 85 -17.01 2.53 -15.62
N ALA A 86 -17.27 3.61 -14.90
CA ALA A 86 -16.23 4.53 -14.45
C ALA A 86 -15.27 3.85 -13.45
N LEU A 87 -15.79 3.06 -12.51
CA LEU A 87 -14.97 2.29 -11.56
C LEU A 87 -14.06 1.28 -12.27
N LYS A 88 -14.61 0.49 -13.19
CA LYS A 88 -13.85 -0.47 -13.99
C LYS A 88 -12.79 0.20 -14.87
N HIS A 89 -13.14 1.34 -15.49
CA HIS A 89 -12.19 2.10 -16.31
C HIS A 89 -10.99 2.60 -15.46
N ARG A 90 -11.25 3.16 -14.29
CA ARG A 90 -10.21 3.61 -13.36
C ARG A 90 -9.34 2.45 -12.89
N TRP A 91 -9.94 1.35 -12.45
CA TRP A 91 -9.22 0.13 -12.06
C TRP A 91 -8.26 -0.34 -13.16
N ASN A 92 -8.75 -0.44 -14.39
CA ASN A 92 -7.92 -0.84 -15.52
C ASN A 92 -6.75 0.11 -15.78
N ALA A 93 -6.94 1.42 -15.58
CA ALA A 93 -5.87 2.40 -15.70
C ALA A 93 -4.77 2.17 -14.65
N TRP A 94 -5.15 1.88 -13.39
CA TRP A 94 -4.19 1.57 -12.32
C TRP A 94 -3.44 0.27 -12.57
N VAL A 95 -4.12 -0.76 -13.05
CA VAL A 95 -3.47 -2.04 -13.44
C VAL A 95 -2.46 -1.81 -14.57
N GLN A 96 -2.82 -1.05 -15.60
CA GLN A 96 -1.91 -0.70 -16.69
C GLN A 96 -0.72 0.17 -16.22
N ALA A 97 -0.93 1.02 -15.24
CA ALA A 97 0.12 1.83 -14.60
C ALA A 97 1.01 1.02 -13.63
N ARG A 98 0.84 -0.30 -13.56
CA ARG A 98 1.62 -1.19 -12.69
C ARG A 98 1.46 -0.93 -11.21
N VAL A 99 0.32 -0.43 -10.75
CA VAL A 99 -0.03 -0.41 -9.33
C VAL A 99 -0.10 -1.86 -8.84
N LEU A 100 0.55 -2.15 -7.71
CA LEU A 100 0.80 -3.53 -7.26
C LEU A 100 -0.35 -4.11 -6.46
N CYS A 101 -0.92 -3.32 -5.56
CA CYS A 101 -1.95 -3.80 -4.64
C CYS A 101 -2.98 -2.72 -4.33
N SER A 102 -4.12 -3.14 -3.81
CA SER A 102 -5.21 -2.27 -3.40
C SER A 102 -5.49 -2.41 -1.91
N GLU A 103 -5.59 -1.28 -1.22
CA GLU A 103 -5.85 -1.15 0.21
C GLU A 103 -6.66 0.14 0.46
N MET A 104 -6.78 0.64 1.67
CA MET A 104 -7.70 1.74 1.98
C MET A 104 -7.09 2.89 2.81
N GLU A 105 -5.79 2.84 3.20
CA GLU A 105 -5.24 3.74 4.22
C GLU A 105 -3.93 4.45 3.84
N ALA A 106 -3.11 3.86 2.98
CA ALA A 106 -1.74 4.32 2.77
C ALA A 106 -1.66 5.77 2.26
N ALA A 107 -2.53 6.17 1.33
CA ALA A 107 -2.53 7.52 0.80
C ALA A 107 -2.77 8.56 1.89
N ALA A 108 -3.80 8.38 2.70
CA ALA A 108 -4.11 9.29 3.81
C ALA A 108 -2.94 9.35 4.81
N LEU A 109 -2.38 8.20 5.20
CA LEU A 109 -1.25 8.15 6.14
C LEU A 109 -0.02 8.88 5.60
N PHE A 110 0.34 8.69 4.33
CA PHE A 110 1.53 9.32 3.75
C PHE A 110 1.36 10.84 3.63
N VAL A 111 0.20 11.31 3.17
CA VAL A 111 -0.10 12.74 3.10
C VAL A 111 -0.08 13.38 4.49
N LEU A 112 -0.76 12.78 5.46
CA LEU A 112 -0.81 13.32 6.82
C LEU A 112 0.58 13.33 7.48
N ALA A 113 1.34 12.25 7.36
CA ALA A 113 2.70 12.19 7.91
C ALA A 113 3.58 13.31 7.33
N SER A 114 3.51 13.53 6.02
CA SER A 114 4.24 14.60 5.36
C SER A 114 3.86 15.99 5.91
N THR A 115 2.57 16.27 6.07
CA THR A 115 2.09 17.57 6.62
C THR A 115 2.50 17.78 8.07
N LEU A 116 2.71 16.71 8.82
CA LEU A 116 3.12 16.74 10.23
C LEU A 116 4.64 16.64 10.43
N GLY A 117 5.42 16.59 9.34
CA GLY A 117 6.87 16.39 9.41
C GLY A 117 7.25 15.05 10.06
N LYS A 118 6.45 13.98 9.82
CA LYS A 118 6.67 12.63 10.33
C LYS A 118 6.93 11.66 9.19
N ARG A 119 7.61 10.54 9.52
CA ARG A 119 7.86 9.46 8.58
C ARG A 119 6.68 8.47 8.58
N ALA A 120 6.30 8.00 7.40
CA ALA A 120 5.33 6.93 7.24
C ALA A 120 5.74 5.99 6.11
N GLY A 121 5.36 4.73 6.24
CA GLY A 121 5.53 3.71 5.22
C GLY A 121 4.46 2.63 5.33
N GLY A 122 4.48 1.69 4.42
CA GLY A 122 3.50 0.61 4.37
C GLY A 122 4.09 -0.70 3.88
N ILE A 123 3.65 -1.79 4.49
CA ILE A 123 3.90 -3.14 4.02
C ILE A 123 2.63 -3.96 4.13
N MET A 124 2.27 -4.64 3.04
CA MET A 124 1.02 -5.39 2.92
C MET A 124 1.30 -6.83 2.56
N VAL A 125 0.50 -7.77 3.06
CA VAL A 125 0.45 -9.12 2.50
C VAL A 125 -0.60 -9.16 1.40
N ALA A 126 -0.23 -9.71 0.27
CA ALA A 126 -1.08 -9.82 -0.92
C ALA A 126 -2.11 -10.95 -0.77
N GLY A 127 -3.35 -10.71 -1.24
CA GLY A 127 -4.42 -11.69 -1.30
C GLY A 127 -5.13 -12.00 0.02
N GLY A 128 -4.86 -11.25 1.08
CA GLY A 128 -5.54 -11.42 2.39
C GLY A 128 -5.30 -12.78 3.04
N SER A 129 -4.27 -13.52 2.64
CA SER A 129 -3.97 -14.86 3.12
C SER A 129 -3.55 -14.85 4.60
N HIS A 130 -4.15 -15.71 5.41
CA HIS A 130 -3.70 -15.93 6.79
C HIS A 130 -2.25 -16.42 6.87
N ASP A 131 -1.80 -17.18 5.88
CA ASP A 131 -0.45 -17.75 5.84
C ASP A 131 0.66 -16.69 5.72
N GLY A 132 0.34 -15.52 5.19
CA GLY A 132 1.26 -14.40 5.06
C GLY A 132 1.31 -13.45 6.26
N LEU A 133 0.43 -13.59 7.26
CA LEU A 133 0.36 -12.65 8.39
C LEU A 133 1.55 -12.75 9.34
N GLU A 134 2.01 -13.97 9.64
CA GLU A 134 3.18 -14.15 10.52
C GLU A 134 4.46 -13.61 9.87
N PRO A 135 4.81 -13.96 8.61
CA PRO A 135 5.93 -13.33 7.91
C PRO A 135 5.81 -11.81 7.83
N LEU A 136 4.63 -11.26 7.54
CA LEU A 136 4.37 -9.83 7.52
C LEU A 136 4.70 -9.17 8.85
N CYS A 137 4.20 -9.72 9.96
CA CYS A 137 4.45 -9.17 11.31
C CYS A 137 5.93 -9.24 11.69
N LYS A 138 6.61 -10.36 11.42
CA LYS A 138 8.05 -10.51 11.66
C LYS A 138 8.85 -9.47 10.88
N THR A 139 8.57 -9.32 9.60
CA THR A 139 9.23 -8.35 8.73
C THR A 139 8.99 -6.91 9.19
N ALA A 140 7.76 -6.59 9.59
CA ALA A 140 7.43 -5.26 10.11
C ALA A 140 8.18 -4.94 11.40
N VAL A 141 8.28 -5.88 12.34
CA VAL A 141 9.05 -5.72 13.58
C VAL A 141 10.53 -5.52 13.28
N GLU A 142 11.10 -6.30 12.37
CA GLU A 142 12.49 -6.18 11.98
C GLU A 142 12.79 -4.82 11.33
N SER A 143 11.90 -4.32 10.47
CA SER A 143 12.05 -3.00 9.89
C SER A 143 12.02 -1.86 10.92
N ILE A 144 11.22 -1.99 11.99
CA ILE A 144 11.19 -1.02 13.08
C ILE A 144 12.52 -1.02 13.85
N ARG A 145 13.11 -2.19 14.10
CA ARG A 145 14.44 -2.28 14.73
C ARG A 145 15.49 -1.56 13.92
N MET A 146 15.54 -1.84 12.60
CA MET A 146 16.46 -1.16 11.69
C MET A 146 16.24 0.36 11.67
N LEU A 147 14.99 0.81 11.73
CA LEU A 147 14.64 2.23 11.72
C LEU A 147 15.09 2.94 13.01
N ILE A 148 15.04 2.26 14.16
CA ILE A 148 15.56 2.78 15.43
C ILE A 148 17.08 2.92 15.40
N ASP A 149 17.79 2.00 14.73
CA ASP A 149 19.26 2.01 14.65
C ASP A 149 19.82 3.15 13.79
N ILE A 150 19.00 3.76 12.93
CA ILE A 150 19.41 4.90 12.07
C ILE A 150 18.98 6.28 12.63
N ASP A 151 18.22 6.31 13.72
CA ASP A 151 17.79 7.54 14.43
C ASP A 151 18.79 7.96 15.50
#